data_ee872e9d4136ad02281258f8ed0eb02f
#
_entry.id   ee872e9d4136ad02281258f8ed0eb02f
#
_cell.length_a   1.000
_cell.length_b   1.000
_cell.length_c   1.000
_cell.angle_alpha   90.00
_cell.angle_beta   90.00
_cell.angle_gamma   90.00
#
_symmetry.space_group_name_H-M   'P 1'
#
loop_
_entity.id
_entity.type
_entity.pdbx_description
1 polymer ?
#
loop_
_entity_poly.entity_id
_entity_poly.type
_entity_poly.pdbx_seq_one_letter_code
_entity_poly.pdbx_strand_id
1 'polypeptide(L)'
;MNLFDLTNEIAVVIGGTGALGGVAAEALAGAGAKVVIIGRNAERGQQRVASIQKNGGQALFVAADAADKTSLEAARDTILNTWSTPTILVNAAGGNSPEGTVSQDHPVEDIRAEDWTSLFKMNLVGGALLPCQIFGKLMCRQGKGSIINFASVSAHIPLSRVVAYSASKAGVLNLTRFLAREWAPCGVRVNSITPGFFPAMQNRSLLFNEDGTPTDRTRSIWEHTAMKRFGKPEELGG
;
A
#
# COMPACT_ATOMS: atom_id res chain seq x y z
N MET A 1 -27.29 8.36 11.10
CA MET A 1 -25.88 8.05 11.42
C MET A 1 -25.21 7.60 10.13
N ASN A 2 -24.17 8.27 9.67
CA ASN A 2 -23.41 7.82 8.50
C ASN A 2 -22.37 6.79 8.96
N LEU A 3 -22.56 5.52 8.58
CA LEU A 3 -21.68 4.41 8.97
C LEU A 3 -20.25 4.54 8.45
N PHE A 4 -20.05 5.37 7.43
CA PHE A 4 -18.75 5.62 6.79
C PHE A 4 -18.13 6.97 7.20
N ASP A 5 -18.69 7.64 8.19
CA ASP A 5 -18.16 8.89 8.70
C ASP A 5 -16.88 8.63 9.51
N LEU A 6 -15.77 9.21 9.06
CA LEU A 6 -14.47 9.16 9.71
C LEU A 6 -14.08 10.50 10.35
N THR A 7 -15.04 11.38 10.57
CA THR A 7 -14.81 12.65 11.27
C THR A 7 -14.13 12.37 12.63
N ASN A 8 -13.07 13.11 12.94
CA ASN A 8 -12.19 12.95 14.10
C ASN A 8 -11.25 11.73 14.08
N GLU A 9 -11.26 10.89 13.04
CA GLU A 9 -10.25 9.85 12.87
C GLU A 9 -8.98 10.42 12.23
N ILE A 10 -7.84 9.83 12.60
CA ILE A 10 -6.55 10.14 11.97
C ILE A 10 -6.06 8.90 11.25
N ALA A 11 -5.85 9.04 9.95
CA ALA A 11 -5.36 7.99 9.07
C ALA A 11 -3.91 8.23 8.64
N VAL A 12 -3.07 7.23 8.82
CA VAL A 12 -1.71 7.21 8.28
C VAL A 12 -1.69 6.30 7.05
N VAL A 13 -1.23 6.82 5.91
CA VAL A 13 -1.12 6.08 4.66
C VAL A 13 0.34 5.96 4.25
N ILE A 14 0.92 4.78 4.50
CA ILE A 14 2.27 4.43 4.07
C ILE A 14 2.24 4.16 2.57
N GLY A 15 3.10 4.85 1.82
CA GLY A 15 3.05 4.80 0.35
C GLY A 15 1.93 5.64 -0.27
N GLY A 16 1.39 6.61 0.49
CA GLY A 16 0.35 7.52 0.02
C GLY A 16 0.76 8.44 -1.15
N THR A 17 2.04 8.50 -1.49
CA THR A 17 2.57 9.15 -2.70
C THR A 17 2.41 8.30 -3.97
N GLY A 18 2.04 7.02 -3.83
CA GLY A 18 1.80 6.10 -4.94
C GLY A 18 0.37 6.21 -5.51
N ALA A 19 0.11 5.50 -6.61
CA ALA A 19 -1.20 5.53 -7.28
C ALA A 19 -2.32 5.01 -6.35
N LEU A 20 -2.22 3.77 -5.88
CA LEU A 20 -3.27 3.15 -5.07
C LEU A 20 -3.33 3.71 -3.64
N GLY A 21 -2.17 3.91 -3.00
CA GLY A 21 -2.10 4.53 -1.68
C GLY A 21 -2.62 5.97 -1.67
N GLY A 22 -2.39 6.71 -2.76
CA GLY A 22 -2.91 8.07 -2.91
C GLY A 22 -4.44 8.11 -3.01
N VAL A 23 -5.03 7.18 -3.75
CA VAL A 23 -6.50 7.08 -3.84
C VAL A 23 -7.10 6.67 -2.49
N ALA A 24 -6.48 5.72 -1.78
CA ALA A 24 -6.92 5.38 -0.42
C ALA A 24 -6.85 6.60 0.53
N ALA A 25 -5.80 7.42 0.41
CA ALA A 25 -5.68 8.66 1.18
C ALA A 25 -6.80 9.66 0.85
N GLU A 26 -7.11 9.85 -0.43
CA GLU A 26 -8.22 10.73 -0.87
C GLU A 26 -9.58 10.23 -0.41
N ALA A 27 -9.85 8.92 -0.50
CA ALA A 27 -11.09 8.32 -0.05
C ALA A 27 -11.30 8.50 1.47
N LEU A 28 -10.25 8.25 2.28
CA LEU A 28 -10.30 8.46 3.73
C LEU A 28 -10.54 9.92 4.09
N ALA A 29 -9.88 10.84 3.37
CA ALA A 29 -10.10 12.28 3.56
C ALA A 29 -11.52 12.70 3.16
N GLY A 30 -12.05 12.15 2.05
CA GLY A 30 -13.43 12.36 1.60
C GLY A 30 -14.47 11.84 2.59
N ALA A 31 -14.13 10.82 3.39
CA ALA A 31 -14.95 10.32 4.49
C ALA A 31 -14.79 11.13 5.79
N GLY A 32 -13.96 12.18 5.81
CA GLY A 32 -13.80 13.10 6.94
C GLY A 32 -12.54 12.87 7.80
N ALA A 33 -11.72 11.88 7.50
CA ALA A 33 -10.49 11.64 8.25
C ALA A 33 -9.42 12.73 8.01
N LYS A 34 -8.62 13.04 9.02
CA LYS A 34 -7.35 13.73 8.86
C LYS A 34 -6.32 12.73 8.35
N VAL A 35 -5.69 13.01 7.21
CA VAL A 35 -4.83 12.04 6.52
C VAL A 35 -3.36 12.44 6.56
N VAL A 36 -2.51 11.55 7.05
CA VAL A 36 -1.06 11.68 6.94
C VAL A 36 -0.58 10.82 5.77
N ILE A 37 0.06 11.45 4.81
CA ILE A 37 0.68 10.81 3.66
C ILE A 37 2.15 10.57 3.98
N ILE A 38 2.57 9.31 4.02
CA ILE A 38 3.98 8.94 4.21
C ILE A 38 4.56 8.39 2.92
N GLY A 39 5.75 8.87 2.57
CA GLY A 39 6.51 8.41 1.41
C GLY A 39 7.82 9.18 1.24
N ARG A 40 8.66 8.73 0.29
CA ARG A 40 9.99 9.31 0.06
C ARG A 40 9.98 10.53 -0.87
N ASN A 41 8.99 10.63 -1.76
CA ASN A 41 8.92 11.69 -2.76
C ASN A 41 8.08 12.86 -2.24
N ALA A 42 8.77 13.95 -1.87
CA ALA A 42 8.13 15.12 -1.30
C ALA A 42 7.20 15.84 -2.28
N GLU A 43 7.59 15.95 -3.55
CA GLU A 43 6.78 16.62 -4.57
C GLU A 43 5.42 15.92 -4.75
N ARG A 44 5.42 14.59 -4.96
CA ARG A 44 4.18 13.80 -5.05
C ARG A 44 3.37 13.85 -3.76
N GLY A 45 4.04 13.87 -2.61
CA GLY A 45 3.39 14.00 -1.31
C GLY A 45 2.64 15.32 -1.19
N GLN A 46 3.28 16.44 -1.53
CA GLN A 46 2.66 17.77 -1.49
C GLN A 46 1.54 17.92 -2.52
N GLN A 47 1.72 17.37 -3.73
CA GLN A 47 0.66 17.34 -4.73
C GLN A 47 -0.59 16.60 -4.21
N ARG A 48 -0.41 15.49 -3.49
CA ARG A 48 -1.53 14.74 -2.91
C ARG A 48 -2.19 15.51 -1.77
N VAL A 49 -1.42 16.16 -0.91
CA VAL A 49 -1.95 17.06 0.12
C VAL A 49 -2.79 18.17 -0.50
N ALA A 50 -2.26 18.83 -1.52
CA ALA A 50 -2.99 19.91 -2.22
C ALA A 50 -4.31 19.40 -2.86
N SER A 51 -4.31 18.21 -3.44
CA SER A 51 -5.52 17.57 -3.99
C SER A 51 -6.58 17.36 -2.91
N ILE A 52 -6.19 16.79 -1.77
CA ILE A 52 -7.10 16.54 -0.64
C ILE A 52 -7.66 17.86 -0.09
N GLN A 53 -6.80 18.86 0.12
CA GLN A 53 -7.20 20.17 0.65
C GLN A 53 -8.13 20.93 -0.30
N LYS A 54 -7.88 20.84 -1.61
CA LYS A 54 -8.76 21.42 -2.64
C LYS A 54 -10.19 20.87 -2.59
N ASN A 55 -10.33 19.61 -2.17
CA ASN A 55 -11.62 18.94 -2.00
C ASN A 55 -12.18 19.07 -0.56
N GLY A 56 -11.65 19.99 0.25
CA GLY A 56 -12.14 20.27 1.60
C GLY A 56 -11.63 19.33 2.70
N GLY A 57 -10.77 18.36 2.38
CA GLY A 57 -10.17 17.46 3.36
C GLY A 57 -8.97 18.06 4.08
N GLN A 58 -8.52 17.37 5.12
CA GLN A 58 -7.31 17.73 5.87
C GLN A 58 -6.21 16.70 5.64
N ALA A 59 -5.04 17.14 5.20
CA ALA A 59 -3.92 16.25 4.95
C ALA A 59 -2.58 16.89 5.36
N LEU A 60 -1.63 16.03 5.71
CA LEU A 60 -0.24 16.34 6.03
C LEU A 60 0.66 15.36 5.29
N PHE A 61 1.77 15.84 4.72
CA PHE A 61 2.83 14.99 4.21
C PHE A 61 3.98 14.90 5.20
N VAL A 62 4.45 13.70 5.47
CA VAL A 62 5.65 13.42 6.27
C VAL A 62 6.58 12.54 5.45
N ALA A 63 7.77 13.05 5.16
CA ALA A 63 8.79 12.30 4.43
C ALA A 63 9.35 11.18 5.32
N ALA A 64 9.26 9.92 4.86
CA ALA A 64 9.90 8.79 5.52
C ALA A 64 10.13 7.63 4.56
N ASP A 65 11.17 6.84 4.84
CA ASP A 65 11.36 5.52 4.24
C ASP A 65 10.69 4.47 5.13
N ALA A 66 9.69 3.79 4.59
CA ALA A 66 8.95 2.75 5.29
C ALA A 66 9.81 1.52 5.67
N ALA A 67 10.94 1.30 4.98
CA ALA A 67 11.88 0.22 5.26
C ALA A 67 12.99 0.62 6.26
N ASP A 68 12.94 1.84 6.79
CA ASP A 68 13.82 2.35 7.84
C ASP A 68 13.01 2.65 9.11
N LYS A 69 13.29 1.89 10.15
CA LYS A 69 12.61 2.01 11.44
C LYS A 69 12.78 3.41 12.06
N THR A 70 13.99 3.95 12.02
CA THR A 70 14.30 5.27 12.61
C THR A 70 13.55 6.38 11.88
N SER A 71 13.49 6.30 10.55
CA SER A 71 12.72 7.23 9.72
C SER A 71 11.22 7.19 10.04
N LEU A 72 10.65 5.99 10.23
CA LEU A 72 9.24 5.84 10.61
C LEU A 72 8.96 6.30 12.05
N GLU A 73 9.89 6.09 12.98
CA GLU A 73 9.75 6.58 14.36
C GLU A 73 9.76 8.10 14.41
N ALA A 74 10.63 8.77 13.66
CA ALA A 74 10.62 10.23 13.53
C ALA A 74 9.31 10.74 12.90
N ALA A 75 8.80 10.04 11.88
CA ALA A 75 7.50 10.37 11.29
C ALA A 75 6.35 10.22 12.29
N ARG A 76 6.34 9.14 13.09
CA ARG A 76 5.39 8.93 14.18
C ARG A 76 5.41 10.10 15.15
N ASP A 77 6.58 10.54 15.61
CA ASP A 77 6.72 11.62 16.58
C ASP A 77 6.23 12.95 16.01
N THR A 78 6.51 13.22 14.74
CA THR A 78 5.95 14.37 14.02
C THR A 78 4.42 14.35 14.00
N ILE A 79 3.81 13.19 13.73
CA ILE A 79 2.35 13.03 13.69
C ILE A 79 1.74 13.26 15.07
N LEU A 80 2.31 12.66 16.11
CA LEU A 80 1.83 12.80 17.48
C LEU A 80 1.91 14.25 17.99
N ASN A 81 2.95 14.99 17.60
CA ASN A 81 3.11 16.39 17.95
C ASN A 81 2.17 17.33 17.17
N THR A 82 1.78 16.95 15.94
CA THR A 82 0.94 17.80 15.08
C THR A 82 -0.56 17.58 15.34
N TRP A 83 -0.96 16.32 15.53
CA TRP A 83 -2.37 15.97 15.71
C TRP A 83 -2.56 15.13 16.98
N SER A 84 -2.66 13.82 16.87
CA SER A 84 -2.76 12.88 18.00
C SER A 84 -2.47 11.45 17.54
N THR A 85 -2.79 10.46 18.34
CA THR A 85 -2.61 9.04 17.99
C THR A 85 -3.49 8.64 16.83
N PRO A 86 -2.93 8.10 15.74
CA PRO A 86 -3.70 7.57 14.62
C PRO A 86 -4.57 6.38 15.00
N THR A 87 -5.74 6.32 14.39
CA THR A 87 -6.71 5.21 14.55
C THR A 87 -6.84 4.36 13.30
N ILE A 88 -6.32 4.86 12.17
CA ILE A 88 -6.34 4.14 10.88
C ILE A 88 -4.92 4.09 10.34
N LEU A 89 -4.50 2.90 9.87
CA LEU A 89 -3.24 2.69 9.17
C LEU A 89 -3.50 1.96 7.86
N VAL A 90 -3.06 2.54 6.75
CA VAL A 90 -3.07 1.89 5.44
C VAL A 90 -1.64 1.68 4.97
N ASN A 91 -1.27 0.43 4.79
CA ASN A 91 0.05 0.02 4.33
C ASN A 91 0.00 -0.30 2.83
N ALA A 92 0.25 0.72 1.99
CA ALA A 92 0.23 0.64 0.53
C ALA A 92 1.62 0.79 -0.11
N ALA A 93 2.69 0.86 0.68
CA ALA A 93 4.04 0.87 0.15
C ALA A 93 4.44 -0.51 -0.38
N GLY A 94 5.16 -0.52 -1.48
CA GLY A 94 5.66 -1.75 -2.10
C GLY A 94 5.74 -1.64 -3.62
N GLY A 95 6.20 -2.70 -4.23
CA GLY A 95 6.36 -2.79 -5.68
C GLY A 95 7.18 -4.01 -6.09
N ASN A 96 7.45 -4.12 -7.37
CA ASN A 96 8.37 -5.11 -7.92
C ASN A 96 9.62 -4.41 -8.45
N SER A 97 10.69 -5.17 -8.70
CA SER A 97 11.92 -4.67 -9.30
C SER A 97 12.27 -5.50 -10.55
N PRO A 98 13.01 -4.93 -11.51
CA PRO A 98 13.50 -5.67 -12.66
C PRO A 98 14.34 -6.90 -12.27
N GLU A 99 15.19 -6.76 -11.25
CA GLU A 99 16.12 -7.77 -10.75
C GLU A 99 15.38 -8.98 -10.14
N GLY A 100 14.18 -8.77 -9.60
CA GLY A 100 13.32 -9.83 -9.08
C GLY A 100 12.27 -10.31 -10.08
N THR A 101 12.38 -9.90 -11.36
CA THR A 101 11.42 -10.24 -12.41
C THR A 101 11.98 -11.34 -13.32
N VAL A 102 11.28 -12.46 -13.40
CA VAL A 102 11.61 -13.56 -14.32
C VAL A 102 11.31 -13.16 -15.76
N SER A 103 12.23 -13.47 -16.68
CA SER A 103 12.08 -13.31 -18.13
C SER A 103 12.71 -14.51 -18.85
N GLN A 104 12.66 -14.51 -20.19
CA GLN A 104 13.34 -15.52 -20.99
C GLN A 104 14.85 -15.50 -20.79
N ASP A 105 15.42 -14.29 -20.66
CA ASP A 105 16.86 -14.06 -20.46
C ASP A 105 17.27 -13.97 -18.98
N HIS A 106 16.31 -14.09 -18.06
CA HIS A 106 16.52 -14.06 -16.61
C HIS A 106 15.57 -15.04 -15.92
N PRO A 107 15.89 -16.35 -15.97
CA PRO A 107 15.06 -17.39 -15.37
C PRO A 107 15.11 -17.33 -13.83
N VAL A 108 14.25 -18.10 -13.17
CA VAL A 108 14.12 -18.05 -11.69
C VAL A 108 15.41 -18.46 -10.97
N GLU A 109 16.20 -19.33 -11.60
CA GLU A 109 17.48 -19.82 -11.08
C GLU A 109 18.55 -18.73 -10.98
N ASP A 110 18.43 -17.68 -11.77
CA ASP A 110 19.40 -16.57 -11.83
C ASP A 110 19.02 -15.40 -10.91
N ILE A 111 17.84 -15.44 -10.25
CA ILE A 111 17.45 -14.42 -9.27
C ILE A 111 18.32 -14.58 -8.03
N ARG A 112 19.15 -13.58 -7.74
CA ARG A 112 20.06 -13.61 -6.60
C ARG A 112 19.32 -13.50 -5.27
N ALA A 113 19.88 -14.09 -4.21
CA ALA A 113 19.32 -14.01 -2.86
C ALA A 113 19.16 -12.57 -2.35
N GLU A 114 20.06 -11.66 -2.77
CA GLU A 114 20.02 -10.24 -2.43
C GLU A 114 18.78 -9.55 -3.02
N ASP A 115 18.39 -9.91 -4.25
CA ASP A 115 17.21 -9.36 -4.93
C ASP A 115 15.92 -9.84 -4.25
N TRP A 116 15.88 -11.10 -3.82
CA TRP A 116 14.83 -11.62 -2.94
C TRP A 116 14.74 -10.83 -1.64
N THR A 117 15.86 -10.67 -0.96
CA THR A 117 15.94 -9.94 0.32
C THR A 117 15.48 -8.50 0.17
N SER A 118 15.88 -7.84 -0.92
CA SER A 118 15.47 -6.47 -1.23
C SER A 118 13.96 -6.35 -1.42
N LEU A 119 13.34 -7.28 -2.17
CA LEU A 119 11.90 -7.30 -2.38
C LEU A 119 11.12 -7.62 -1.09
N PHE A 120 11.60 -8.54 -0.26
CA PHE A 120 11.01 -8.81 1.04
C PHE A 120 11.14 -7.61 1.98
N LYS A 121 12.31 -6.95 2.00
CA LYS A 121 12.52 -5.72 2.76
C LYS A 121 11.53 -4.63 2.34
N MET A 122 11.35 -4.43 1.04
CA MET A 122 10.45 -3.41 0.51
C MET A 122 8.97 -3.74 0.79
N ASN A 123 8.51 -4.96 0.47
CA ASN A 123 7.09 -5.30 0.45
C ASN A 123 6.55 -5.81 1.78
N LEU A 124 7.33 -6.62 2.51
CA LEU A 124 6.89 -7.22 3.76
C LEU A 124 7.36 -6.40 4.96
N VAL A 125 8.67 -6.11 5.05
CA VAL A 125 9.22 -5.41 6.21
C VAL A 125 8.76 -3.95 6.23
N GLY A 126 9.08 -3.18 5.19
CA GLY A 126 8.68 -1.78 5.07
C GLY A 126 7.22 -1.60 4.66
N GLY A 127 6.71 -2.52 3.83
CA GLY A 127 5.34 -2.45 3.32
C GLY A 127 4.25 -2.84 4.31
N ALA A 128 4.60 -3.50 5.44
CA ALA A 128 3.61 -3.90 6.44
C ALA A 128 4.19 -4.00 7.85
N LEU A 129 5.28 -4.75 8.08
CA LEU A 129 5.73 -5.12 9.43
C LEU A 129 6.11 -3.89 10.28
N LEU A 130 7.07 -3.08 9.82
CA LEU A 130 7.55 -1.91 10.58
C LEU A 130 6.43 -0.88 10.83
N PRO A 131 5.62 -0.49 9.85
CA PRO A 131 4.48 0.38 10.11
C PRO A 131 3.50 -0.20 11.14
N CYS A 132 3.17 -1.49 11.03
CA CYS A 132 2.32 -2.15 12.01
C CYS A 132 2.94 -2.14 13.42
N GLN A 133 4.24 -2.42 13.55
CA GLN A 133 4.92 -2.38 14.85
C GLN A 133 4.92 -0.97 15.48
N ILE A 134 5.07 0.07 14.68
CA ILE A 134 5.18 1.45 15.15
C ILE A 134 3.81 2.04 15.46
N PHE A 135 2.87 1.99 14.52
CA PHE A 135 1.55 2.59 14.66
C PHE A 135 0.55 1.66 15.34
N GLY A 136 0.60 0.35 15.05
CA GLY A 136 -0.26 -0.64 15.69
C GLY A 136 -0.05 -0.72 17.20
N LYS A 137 1.19 -0.58 17.67
CA LYS A 137 1.49 -0.47 19.12
C LYS A 137 0.77 0.70 19.79
N LEU A 138 0.67 1.84 19.11
CA LEU A 138 -0.08 3.00 19.61
C LEU A 138 -1.59 2.71 19.65
N MET A 139 -2.11 2.10 18.58
CA MET A 139 -3.51 1.70 18.48
C MET A 139 -3.89 0.70 19.58
N CYS A 140 -3.05 -0.28 19.85
CA CYS A 140 -3.27 -1.24 20.94
C CYS A 140 -3.29 -0.56 22.31
N ARG A 141 -2.42 0.42 22.55
CA ARG A 141 -2.39 1.17 23.82
C ARG A 141 -3.63 2.02 24.05
N GLN A 142 -4.21 2.56 22.99
CA GLN A 142 -5.44 3.37 23.09
C GLN A 142 -6.72 2.54 23.04
N GLY A 143 -6.62 1.23 22.77
CA GLY A 143 -7.78 0.32 22.69
C GLY A 143 -8.62 0.48 21.40
N LYS A 144 -8.08 1.11 20.33
CA LYS A 144 -8.82 1.40 19.09
C LYS A 144 -7.89 1.45 17.91
N GLY A 145 -8.22 0.73 16.83
CA GLY A 145 -7.48 0.82 15.57
C GLY A 145 -8.08 0.01 14.43
N SER A 146 -7.78 0.44 13.20
CA SER A 146 -8.11 -0.27 11.97
C SER A 146 -6.91 -0.23 11.03
N ILE A 147 -6.36 -1.39 10.68
CA ILE A 147 -5.18 -1.53 9.82
C ILE A 147 -5.59 -2.24 8.54
N ILE A 148 -5.16 -1.70 7.41
CA ILE A 148 -5.38 -2.28 6.08
C ILE A 148 -4.02 -2.46 5.40
N ASN A 149 -3.67 -3.71 5.10
CA ASN A 149 -2.46 -4.06 4.38
C ASN A 149 -2.75 -4.29 2.90
N PHE A 150 -1.96 -3.71 2.01
CA PHE A 150 -2.05 -3.99 0.57
C PHE A 150 -1.28 -5.28 0.25
N ALA A 151 -2.02 -6.35 0.06
CA ALA A 151 -1.54 -7.60 -0.51
C ALA A 151 -1.47 -7.52 -2.05
N SER A 152 -1.79 -8.58 -2.74
CA SER A 152 -1.88 -8.65 -4.20
C SER A 152 -2.59 -9.94 -4.60
N VAL A 153 -3.24 -9.96 -5.74
CA VAL A 153 -3.76 -11.20 -6.34
C VAL A 153 -2.65 -12.26 -6.50
N SER A 154 -1.41 -11.83 -6.72
CA SER A 154 -0.24 -12.72 -6.80
C SER A 154 0.10 -13.45 -5.50
N ALA A 155 -0.47 -13.05 -4.39
CA ALA A 155 -0.35 -13.76 -3.11
C ALA A 155 -1.25 -15.00 -3.02
N HIS A 156 -2.22 -15.12 -3.92
CA HIS A 156 -3.21 -16.22 -3.95
C HIS A 156 -3.02 -17.15 -5.13
N ILE A 157 -2.53 -16.63 -6.25
CA ILE A 157 -2.31 -17.39 -7.47
C ILE A 157 -0.89 -17.16 -8.00
N PRO A 158 -0.26 -18.16 -8.64
CA PRO A 158 1.08 -18.00 -9.20
C PRO A 158 1.03 -17.16 -10.47
N LEU A 159 1.30 -15.86 -10.35
CA LEU A 159 1.45 -15.01 -11.51
C LEU A 159 2.84 -15.18 -12.12
N SER A 160 2.90 -15.23 -13.47
CA SER A 160 4.16 -15.29 -14.21
C SER A 160 5.06 -14.09 -13.88
N ARG A 161 6.37 -14.31 -13.90
CA ARG A 161 7.44 -13.31 -13.79
C ARG A 161 7.70 -12.70 -12.42
N VAL A 162 6.79 -12.77 -11.46
CA VAL A 162 6.86 -11.97 -10.21
C VAL A 162 6.98 -12.84 -8.96
N VAL A 163 7.85 -13.86 -9.00
CA VAL A 163 7.91 -14.90 -7.96
C VAL A 163 8.28 -14.34 -6.57
N ALA A 164 9.35 -13.54 -6.46
CA ALA A 164 9.79 -12.97 -5.19
C ALA A 164 8.78 -11.94 -4.64
N TYR A 165 8.20 -11.12 -5.53
CA TYR A 165 7.11 -10.23 -5.17
C TYR A 165 5.90 -11.00 -4.64
N SER A 166 5.47 -12.06 -5.34
CA SER A 166 4.34 -12.90 -4.94
C SER A 166 4.54 -13.53 -3.57
N ALA A 167 5.73 -14.09 -3.33
CA ALA A 167 6.10 -14.66 -2.04
C ALA A 167 6.08 -13.60 -0.92
N SER A 168 6.60 -12.39 -1.19
CA SER A 168 6.54 -11.28 -0.22
C SER A 168 5.11 -10.86 0.11
N LYS A 169 4.21 -10.82 -0.88
CA LYS A 169 2.79 -10.48 -0.71
C LYS A 169 1.99 -11.61 -0.02
N ALA A 170 2.36 -12.86 -0.23
CA ALA A 170 1.84 -13.99 0.57
C ALA A 170 2.25 -13.84 2.05
N GLY A 171 3.48 -13.41 2.32
CA GLY A 171 3.94 -13.05 3.66
C GLY A 171 3.09 -11.94 4.30
N VAL A 172 2.71 -10.91 3.54
CA VAL A 172 1.80 -9.84 4.02
C VAL A 172 0.44 -10.40 4.43
N LEU A 173 -0.14 -11.33 3.67
CA LEU A 173 -1.42 -11.97 4.01
C LEU A 173 -1.33 -12.76 5.33
N ASN A 174 -0.25 -13.54 5.50
CA ASN A 174 -0.06 -14.31 6.72
C ASN A 174 0.17 -13.40 7.93
N LEU A 175 1.02 -12.37 7.79
CA LEU A 175 1.24 -11.34 8.82
C LEU A 175 -0.07 -10.65 9.21
N THR A 176 -0.93 -10.31 8.24
CA THR A 176 -2.24 -9.70 8.48
C THR A 176 -3.12 -10.58 9.37
N ARG A 177 -3.20 -11.88 9.08
CA ARG A 177 -3.98 -12.86 9.87
C ARG A 177 -3.43 -13.01 11.29
N PHE A 178 -2.10 -13.08 11.42
CA PHE A 178 -1.45 -13.16 12.72
C PHE A 178 -1.74 -11.91 13.57
N LEU A 179 -1.53 -10.71 13.02
CA LEU A 179 -1.78 -9.46 13.73
C LEU A 179 -3.26 -9.25 14.06
N ALA A 180 -4.17 -9.66 13.18
CA ALA A 180 -5.61 -9.62 13.45
C ALA A 180 -5.98 -10.43 14.70
N ARG A 181 -5.41 -11.64 14.83
CA ARG A 181 -5.61 -12.49 16.01
C ARG A 181 -4.96 -11.90 17.26
N GLU A 182 -3.71 -11.45 17.13
CA GLU A 182 -2.88 -10.98 18.24
C GLU A 182 -3.43 -9.69 18.86
N TRP A 183 -3.96 -8.78 18.04
CA TRP A 183 -4.40 -7.46 18.45
C TRP A 183 -5.92 -7.31 18.63
N ALA A 184 -6.69 -8.34 18.33
CA ALA A 184 -8.13 -8.34 18.58
C ALA A 184 -8.48 -8.02 20.04
N PRO A 185 -7.81 -8.60 21.07
CA PRO A 185 -8.07 -8.24 22.46
C PRO A 185 -7.79 -6.77 22.81
N CYS A 186 -6.96 -6.11 22.01
CA CYS A 186 -6.63 -4.68 22.16
C CYS A 186 -7.61 -3.77 21.38
N GLY A 187 -8.68 -4.28 20.79
CA GLY A 187 -9.63 -3.47 20.01
C GLY A 187 -9.08 -3.02 18.65
N VAL A 188 -8.05 -3.67 18.10
CA VAL A 188 -7.47 -3.34 16.80
C VAL A 188 -7.84 -4.41 15.78
N ARG A 189 -8.44 -3.98 14.67
CA ARG A 189 -8.75 -4.83 13.52
C ARG A 189 -7.64 -4.72 12.50
N VAL A 190 -7.24 -5.84 11.91
CA VAL A 190 -6.23 -5.87 10.84
C VAL A 190 -6.78 -6.67 9.67
N ASN A 191 -6.86 -6.02 8.51
CA ASN A 191 -7.39 -6.61 7.28
C ASN A 191 -6.40 -6.39 6.12
N SER A 192 -6.64 -7.06 5.01
CA SER A 192 -5.93 -6.80 3.76
C SER A 192 -6.90 -6.59 2.61
N ILE A 193 -6.51 -5.75 1.67
CA ILE A 193 -7.09 -5.73 0.35
C ILE A 193 -6.14 -6.41 -0.63
N THR A 194 -6.70 -7.04 -1.64
CA THR A 194 -5.98 -7.83 -2.64
C THR A 194 -6.24 -7.23 -4.03
N PRO A 195 -5.52 -6.16 -4.40
CA PRO A 195 -5.70 -5.57 -5.71
C PRO A 195 -5.31 -6.54 -6.82
N GLY A 196 -6.10 -6.54 -7.90
CA GLY A 196 -5.73 -7.18 -9.15
C GLY A 196 -4.75 -6.31 -9.95
N PHE A 197 -5.03 -6.13 -11.24
CA PHE A 197 -4.17 -5.33 -12.12
C PHE A 197 -4.71 -3.90 -12.26
N PHE A 198 -3.84 -2.95 -11.92
CA PHE A 198 -4.08 -1.52 -12.06
C PHE A 198 -2.95 -0.90 -12.89
N PRO A 199 -3.26 -0.21 -14.00
CA PRO A 199 -2.24 0.53 -14.73
C PRO A 199 -1.68 1.66 -13.87
N ALA A 200 -0.36 1.75 -13.81
CA ALA A 200 0.37 2.83 -13.19
C ALA A 200 1.41 3.36 -14.19
N MET A 201 1.92 4.55 -13.98
CA MET A 201 2.96 5.11 -14.86
C MET A 201 4.15 4.16 -15.04
N GLN A 202 4.51 3.42 -13.98
CA GLN A 202 5.66 2.51 -13.97
C GLN A 202 5.48 1.25 -14.83
N ASN A 203 4.24 0.83 -15.12
CA ASN A 203 3.96 -0.39 -15.87
C ASN A 203 3.20 -0.13 -17.17
N ARG A 204 2.93 1.14 -17.52
CA ARG A 204 2.14 1.50 -18.68
C ARG A 204 2.73 0.96 -19.99
N SER A 205 4.03 1.07 -20.17
CA SER A 205 4.75 0.55 -21.37
C SER A 205 4.74 -0.98 -21.48
N LEU A 206 4.55 -1.69 -20.37
CA LEU A 206 4.38 -3.15 -20.40
C LEU A 206 2.96 -3.56 -20.77
N LEU A 207 2.00 -2.66 -20.63
CA LEU A 207 0.57 -2.94 -20.79
C LEU A 207 0.02 -2.39 -22.09
N PHE A 208 0.55 -1.28 -22.57
CA PHE A 208 0.06 -0.59 -23.76
C PHE A 208 1.21 -0.23 -24.68
N ASN A 209 1.00 -0.41 -25.99
CA ASN A 209 1.89 0.06 -27.03
C ASN A 209 1.90 1.60 -27.08
N GLU A 210 2.79 2.20 -27.86
CA GLU A 210 2.89 3.66 -28.01
C GLU A 210 1.61 4.29 -28.60
N ASP A 211 0.92 3.55 -29.47
CA ASP A 211 -0.38 3.92 -30.05
C ASP A 211 -1.58 3.75 -29.09
N GLY A 212 -1.33 3.29 -27.85
CA GLY A 212 -2.35 3.04 -26.84
C GLY A 212 -3.08 1.71 -26.97
N THR A 213 -2.76 0.90 -27.97
CA THR A 213 -3.34 -0.46 -28.11
C THR A 213 -2.80 -1.40 -27.03
N PRO A 214 -3.60 -2.40 -26.61
CA PRO A 214 -3.15 -3.36 -25.59
C PRO A 214 -2.05 -4.26 -26.14
N THR A 215 -1.01 -4.50 -25.31
CA THR A 215 0.01 -5.52 -25.59
C THR A 215 -0.58 -6.93 -25.48
N ASP A 216 0.14 -7.94 -25.97
CA ASP A 216 -0.26 -9.35 -25.77
C ASP A 216 -0.37 -9.71 -24.28
N ARG A 217 0.50 -9.14 -23.46
CA ARG A 217 0.40 -9.26 -22.00
C ARG A 217 -0.93 -8.73 -21.47
N THR A 218 -1.38 -7.58 -21.93
CA THR A 218 -2.68 -7.01 -21.52
C THR A 218 -3.83 -7.89 -21.98
N ARG A 219 -3.80 -8.37 -23.23
CA ARG A 219 -4.81 -9.31 -23.75
C ARG A 219 -4.91 -10.55 -22.88
N SER A 220 -3.77 -11.18 -22.58
CA SER A 220 -3.71 -12.35 -21.70
C SER A 220 -4.25 -12.06 -20.30
N ILE A 221 -3.92 -10.92 -19.68
CA ILE A 221 -4.47 -10.53 -18.37
C ILE A 221 -6.00 -10.38 -18.44
N TRP A 222 -6.51 -9.73 -19.46
CA TRP A 222 -7.95 -9.55 -19.64
C TRP A 222 -8.70 -10.85 -19.88
N GLU A 223 -8.12 -11.80 -20.61
CA GLU A 223 -8.70 -13.14 -20.81
C GLU A 223 -8.95 -13.86 -19.48
N HIS A 224 -8.07 -13.66 -18.49
CA HIS A 224 -8.17 -14.26 -17.17
C HIS A 224 -8.85 -13.36 -16.11
N THR A 225 -9.32 -12.18 -16.52
CA THR A 225 -10.05 -11.25 -15.66
C THR A 225 -11.52 -11.26 -16.03
N ALA A 226 -12.41 -11.55 -15.08
CA ALA A 226 -13.85 -11.65 -15.37
C ALA A 226 -14.43 -10.40 -16.01
N MET A 227 -14.05 -9.21 -15.55
CA MET A 227 -14.51 -7.92 -16.09
C MET A 227 -13.79 -7.51 -17.39
N LYS A 228 -12.86 -8.30 -17.91
CA LYS A 228 -12.11 -8.05 -19.17
C LYS A 228 -11.49 -6.66 -19.26
N ARG A 229 -11.11 -6.07 -18.14
CA ARG A 229 -10.46 -4.77 -18.04
C ARG A 229 -9.55 -4.69 -16.81
N PHE A 230 -8.70 -3.69 -16.77
CA PHE A 230 -7.99 -3.30 -15.57
C PHE A 230 -8.90 -2.59 -14.57
N GLY A 231 -8.53 -2.62 -13.29
CA GLY A 231 -9.14 -1.78 -12.26
C GLY A 231 -8.80 -0.30 -12.48
N LYS A 232 -9.73 0.57 -12.13
CA LYS A 232 -9.47 2.01 -11.99
C LYS A 232 -9.08 2.27 -10.54
N PRO A 233 -8.01 3.05 -10.26
CA PRO A 233 -7.57 3.31 -8.89
C PRO A 233 -8.71 3.77 -7.96
N GLU A 234 -9.64 4.57 -8.47
CA GLU A 234 -10.79 5.12 -7.73
C GLU A 234 -11.74 4.03 -7.21
N GLU A 235 -11.76 2.84 -7.84
CA GLU A 235 -12.58 1.71 -7.39
C GLU A 235 -12.10 1.12 -6.05
N LEU A 236 -10.91 1.50 -5.58
CA LEU A 236 -10.40 1.09 -4.26
C LEU A 236 -10.88 2.02 -3.13
N GLY A 237 -11.57 3.08 -3.44
CA GLY A 237 -12.05 4.06 -2.46
C GLY A 237 -13.37 3.67 -1.78
N GLY A 238 -14.02 2.60 -2.24
CA GLY A 238 -15.34 2.17 -1.76
C GLY A 238 -15.35 1.24 -0.55
#